data_f111c0669ed1d1fec2d4aac283791198
#
_entry.id   f111c0669ed1d1fec2d4aac283791198
#
_cell.length_a   1.000
_cell.length_b   1.000
_cell.length_c   1.000
_cell.angle_alpha   90.00
_cell.angle_beta   90.00
_cell.angle_gamma   90.00
#
_symmetry.space_group_name_H-M   'P 1'
#
loop_
_entity.id
_entity.type
_entity.pdbx_description
1 polymer ?
#
loop_
_entity_poly.entity_id
_entity_poly.type
_entity_poly.pdbx_seq_one_letter_code
_entity_poly.pdbx_strand_id
1 'polypeptide(L)'
;FFLGVLFDKFVEKSYSDQKMHSKTKKIFTFLEFDENVQMPAYIYLCLKTWKKYLSDEYKIVILNSKNIEKFISKSLLPDISKLKQRYPFPRFCDYIAALVLYENGGIFLDADTIITEKFKDEEVLYYHCDTVLYSNSLFNVCPGFMKANKGSLFMEELIRRYRFDTHLPM
;
A
#
# COMPACT_ATOMS: atom_id res chain seq x y z
N PHE A 1 22.34 0.19 -0.96
CA PHE A 1 23.11 -0.25 0.22
C PHE A 1 22.41 0.05 1.55
N PHE A 2 21.60 1.11 1.65
CA PHE A 2 20.96 1.47 2.92
C PHE A 2 19.66 0.69 3.23
N LEU A 3 18.93 0.20 2.23
CA LEU A 3 17.71 -0.61 2.42
C LEU A 3 18.02 -2.03 2.92
N GLY A 4 19.14 -2.62 2.51
CA GLY A 4 19.53 -3.96 2.96
C GLY A 4 19.83 -4.04 4.46
N VAL A 5 20.51 -3.03 5.02
CA VAL A 5 20.87 -2.99 6.45
C VAL A 5 19.67 -2.76 7.36
N LEU A 6 18.63 -2.10 6.85
CA LEU A 6 17.35 -1.95 7.57
C LEU A 6 16.54 -3.26 7.55
N PHE A 7 16.60 -4.00 6.46
CA PHE A 7 15.89 -5.27 6.32
C PHE A 7 16.32 -6.30 7.36
N ASP A 8 17.64 -6.46 7.58
CA ASP A 8 18.18 -7.41 8.55
C ASP A 8 17.83 -7.07 10.00
N LYS A 9 17.80 -5.78 10.37
CA LYS A 9 17.41 -5.35 11.72
C LYS A 9 15.91 -5.47 12.02
N PHE A 10 15.05 -5.46 11.00
CA PHE A 10 13.61 -5.59 11.17
C PHE A 10 13.14 -7.04 11.18
N VAL A 11 13.82 -7.95 10.49
CA VAL A 11 13.47 -9.37 10.43
C VAL A 11 13.64 -10.03 11.81
N GLU A 12 14.65 -9.65 12.59
CA GLU A 12 14.91 -10.26 13.90
C GLU A 12 13.90 -9.88 15.00
N LYS A 13 13.14 -8.79 14.83
CA LYS A 13 12.27 -8.25 15.90
C LYS A 13 10.78 -8.61 15.76
N SER A 14 10.35 -9.18 14.66
CA SER A 14 8.93 -9.43 14.36
C SER A 14 8.43 -10.84 14.65
N TYR A 15 9.20 -11.67 15.33
CA TYR A 15 8.77 -13.01 15.77
C TYR A 15 7.98 -12.95 17.09
N SER A 16 6.90 -12.19 17.16
CA SER A 16 5.94 -12.32 18.26
C SER A 16 4.60 -12.81 17.74
N ASP A 17 4.16 -13.95 18.29
CA ASP A 17 2.88 -14.61 18.03
C ASP A 17 1.68 -13.66 18.20
N GLN A 18 1.34 -12.90 17.17
CA GLN A 18 0.04 -12.27 17.09
C GLN A 18 -0.90 -13.14 16.27
N LYS A 19 -1.69 -13.98 16.95
CA LYS A 19 -2.89 -14.61 16.37
C LYS A 19 -3.74 -13.52 15.71
N MET A 20 -3.79 -13.52 14.39
CA MET A 20 -4.59 -12.61 13.60
C MET A 20 -6.08 -12.91 13.85
N HIS A 21 -6.74 -12.07 14.66
CA HIS A 21 -8.19 -12.08 14.76
C HIS A 21 -8.80 -11.75 13.39
N SER A 22 -9.90 -12.43 13.05
CA SER A 22 -10.64 -12.37 11.77
C SER A 22 -11.24 -10.99 11.49
N LYS A 23 -10.42 -9.97 11.25
CA LYS A 23 -10.87 -8.73 10.61
C LYS A 23 -10.89 -8.96 9.11
N THR A 24 -11.96 -8.53 8.46
CA THR A 24 -12.12 -8.57 7.00
C THR A 24 -10.83 -8.07 6.33
N LYS A 25 -10.14 -8.94 5.62
CA LYS A 25 -8.92 -8.61 4.89
C LYS A 25 -9.24 -7.50 3.90
N LYS A 26 -8.39 -6.46 3.82
CA LYS A 26 -8.62 -5.31 2.94
C LYS A 26 -7.54 -5.23 1.88
N ILE A 27 -7.97 -4.91 0.66
CA ILE A 27 -7.09 -4.49 -0.42
C ILE A 27 -7.40 -3.04 -0.74
N PHE A 28 -6.37 -2.21 -0.73
CA PHE A 28 -6.44 -0.79 -1.06
C PHE A 28 -5.79 -0.52 -2.40
N THR A 29 -6.32 0.44 -3.12
CA THR A 29 -5.66 1.10 -4.24
C THR A 29 -6.01 2.57 -4.23
N PHE A 30 -5.14 3.41 -4.79
CA PHE A 30 -5.46 4.82 -4.96
C PHE A 30 -5.78 5.10 -6.43
N LEU A 31 -6.95 5.66 -6.67
CA LEU A 31 -7.43 5.96 -8.01
C LEU A 31 -8.22 7.26 -8.00
N GLU A 32 -7.79 8.22 -8.78
CA GLU A 32 -8.46 9.50 -8.88
C GLU A 32 -8.82 9.80 -10.32
N PHE A 33 -10.11 9.95 -10.56
CA PHE A 33 -10.64 10.39 -11.84
C PHE A 33 -11.51 11.64 -11.62
N ASP A 34 -11.43 12.53 -12.57
CA ASP A 34 -12.48 13.53 -12.77
C ASP A 34 -13.78 12.80 -13.11
N GLU A 35 -14.89 13.25 -12.55
CA GLU A 35 -16.22 12.64 -12.77
C GLU A 35 -16.63 12.63 -14.25
N ASN A 36 -16.04 13.54 -15.04
CA ASN A 36 -16.27 13.66 -16.48
C ASN A 36 -15.28 12.84 -17.35
N VAL A 37 -14.30 12.17 -16.75
CA VAL A 37 -13.31 11.38 -17.47
C VAL A 37 -13.63 9.90 -17.31
N GLN A 38 -13.86 9.25 -18.44
CA GLN A 38 -14.07 7.80 -18.45
C GLN A 38 -12.82 7.06 -17.97
N MET A 39 -13.03 6.11 -17.06
CA MET A 39 -11.96 5.23 -16.58
C MET A 39 -11.27 4.53 -17.77
N PRO A 40 -9.93 4.55 -17.86
CA PRO A 40 -9.21 3.82 -18.89
C PRO A 40 -9.58 2.34 -18.90
N ALA A 41 -9.78 1.79 -20.10
CA ALA A 41 -10.25 0.41 -20.26
C ALA A 41 -9.36 -0.63 -19.57
N TYR A 42 -8.04 -0.43 -19.56
CA TYR A 42 -7.10 -1.32 -18.90
C TYR A 42 -7.26 -1.33 -17.39
N ILE A 43 -7.48 -0.16 -16.74
CA ILE A 43 -7.76 -0.08 -15.30
C ILE A 43 -9.07 -0.82 -14.97
N TYR A 44 -10.10 -0.58 -15.77
CA TYR A 44 -11.37 -1.29 -15.61
C TYR A 44 -11.19 -2.81 -15.68
N LEU A 45 -10.40 -3.31 -16.62
CA LEU A 45 -10.08 -4.73 -16.74
C LEU A 45 -9.32 -5.25 -15.51
N CYS A 46 -8.33 -4.52 -15.02
CA CYS A 46 -7.60 -4.89 -13.80
C CYS A 46 -8.56 -5.03 -12.61
N LEU A 47 -9.39 -4.03 -12.35
CA LEU A 47 -10.38 -4.06 -11.27
C LEU A 47 -11.42 -5.17 -11.43
N LYS A 48 -11.79 -5.54 -12.67
CA LYS A 48 -12.63 -6.73 -12.94
C LYS A 48 -11.94 -8.02 -12.50
N THR A 49 -10.64 -8.17 -12.75
CA THR A 49 -9.90 -9.35 -12.28
C THR A 49 -9.86 -9.42 -10.76
N TRP A 50 -9.67 -8.29 -10.08
CA TRP A 50 -9.72 -8.24 -8.61
C TRP A 50 -11.07 -8.67 -8.08
N LYS A 51 -12.16 -8.15 -8.65
CA LYS A 51 -13.50 -8.55 -8.28
C LYS A 51 -13.72 -10.03 -8.49
N LYS A 52 -13.24 -10.60 -9.60
CA LYS A 52 -13.38 -12.01 -9.92
C LYS A 52 -12.65 -12.94 -8.96
N TYR A 53 -11.42 -12.60 -8.59
CA TYR A 53 -10.53 -13.51 -7.88
C TYR A 53 -10.38 -13.23 -6.39
N LEU A 54 -10.65 -12.00 -5.95
CA LEU A 54 -10.32 -11.57 -4.58
C LEU A 54 -11.54 -11.17 -3.74
N SER A 55 -12.70 -10.85 -4.35
CA SER A 55 -13.83 -10.26 -3.60
C SER A 55 -14.48 -11.20 -2.58
N ASP A 56 -14.28 -12.50 -2.67
CA ASP A 56 -14.80 -13.47 -1.71
C ASP A 56 -14.08 -13.41 -0.37
N GLU A 57 -12.79 -13.02 -0.39
CA GLU A 57 -11.91 -13.06 0.77
C GLU A 57 -11.49 -11.66 1.24
N TYR A 58 -11.54 -10.68 0.33
CA TYR A 58 -11.03 -9.34 0.55
C TYR A 58 -12.09 -8.27 0.28
N LYS A 59 -12.13 -7.27 1.13
CA LYS A 59 -12.84 -6.02 0.84
C LYS A 59 -11.93 -5.13 0.00
N ILE A 60 -12.28 -4.93 -1.27
CA ILE A 60 -11.58 -4.00 -2.17
C ILE A 60 -12.02 -2.57 -1.86
N VAL A 61 -11.06 -1.69 -1.59
CA VAL A 61 -11.27 -0.28 -1.25
C VAL A 61 -10.50 0.59 -2.24
N ILE A 62 -11.25 1.33 -3.04
CA ILE A 62 -10.67 2.33 -3.96
C ILE A 62 -10.62 3.67 -3.21
N LEU A 63 -9.40 4.12 -2.93
CA LEU A 63 -9.12 5.39 -2.29
C LEU A 63 -9.08 6.52 -3.34
N ASN A 64 -9.52 7.69 -2.94
CA ASN A 64 -9.40 8.93 -3.69
C ASN A 64 -9.39 10.11 -2.72
N SER A 65 -9.18 11.33 -3.20
CA SER A 65 -9.15 12.54 -2.36
C SER A 65 -10.44 12.79 -1.58
N LYS A 66 -11.59 12.29 -2.05
CA LYS A 66 -12.89 12.49 -1.39
C LYS A 66 -13.16 11.54 -0.22
N ASN A 67 -12.49 10.37 -0.19
CA ASN A 67 -12.78 9.32 0.79
C ASN A 67 -11.61 8.93 1.69
N ILE A 68 -10.41 9.39 1.40
CA ILE A 68 -9.17 8.98 2.08
C ILE A 68 -9.20 9.27 3.59
N GLU A 69 -9.85 10.34 4.01
CA GLU A 69 -10.01 10.72 5.43
C GLU A 69 -10.80 9.69 6.26
N LYS A 70 -11.51 8.76 5.60
CA LYS A 70 -12.20 7.65 6.28
C LYS A 70 -11.25 6.52 6.68
N PHE A 71 -10.05 6.51 6.11
CA PHE A 71 -9.08 5.43 6.27
C PHE A 71 -7.76 5.88 6.89
N ILE A 72 -7.49 7.18 6.89
CA ILE A 72 -6.28 7.77 7.46
C ILE A 72 -6.71 8.90 8.40
N SER A 73 -6.22 8.86 9.65
CA SER A 73 -6.53 9.88 10.64
C SER A 73 -5.99 11.26 10.24
N LYS A 74 -6.69 12.31 10.64
CA LYS A 74 -6.28 13.70 10.35
C LYS A 74 -4.90 14.04 10.94
N SER A 75 -4.48 13.36 11.99
CA SER A 75 -3.16 13.56 12.60
C SER A 75 -2.02 13.04 11.73
N LEU A 76 -2.28 12.02 10.91
CA LEU A 76 -1.31 11.44 9.99
C LEU A 76 -1.43 11.96 8.58
N LEU A 77 -2.63 12.31 8.14
CA LEU A 77 -2.89 12.77 6.78
C LEU A 77 -2.53 14.25 6.66
N PRO A 78 -1.42 14.59 5.98
CA PRO A 78 -1.14 15.96 5.62
C PRO A 78 -2.17 16.51 4.63
N ASP A 79 -2.12 17.82 4.38
CA ASP A 79 -2.93 18.43 3.33
C ASP A 79 -2.64 17.77 1.96
N ILE A 80 -3.65 17.07 1.43
CA ILE A 80 -3.53 16.30 0.17
C ILE A 80 -3.14 17.21 -0.99
N SER A 81 -3.67 18.45 -1.01
CA SER A 81 -3.37 19.40 -2.09
C SER A 81 -1.89 19.78 -2.08
N LYS A 82 -1.32 19.99 -0.91
CA LYS A 82 0.12 20.26 -0.76
C LYS A 82 0.96 19.04 -1.10
N LEU A 83 0.50 17.84 -0.74
CA LEU A 83 1.22 16.60 -1.09
C LEU A 83 1.26 16.39 -2.60
N LYS A 84 0.15 16.61 -3.31
CA LYS A 84 0.09 16.50 -4.76
C LYS A 84 0.97 17.52 -5.48
N GLN A 85 1.13 18.71 -4.90
CA GLN A 85 2.05 19.71 -5.42
C GLN A 85 3.52 19.35 -5.16
N ARG A 86 3.78 18.69 -4.02
CA ARG A 86 5.14 18.34 -3.59
C ARG A 86 5.73 17.13 -4.31
N TYR A 87 4.88 16.13 -4.58
CA TYR A 87 5.34 14.84 -5.13
C TYR A 87 4.78 14.58 -6.54
N PRO A 88 5.59 13.99 -7.44
CA PRO A 88 5.05 13.36 -8.64
C PRO A 88 4.00 12.32 -8.26
N PHE A 89 2.99 12.12 -9.10
CA PHE A 89 1.84 11.28 -8.80
C PHE A 89 2.18 9.85 -8.32
N PRO A 90 3.15 9.12 -8.93
CA PRO A 90 3.51 7.79 -8.42
C PRO A 90 4.00 7.85 -6.96
N ARG A 91 4.86 8.81 -6.65
CA ARG A 91 5.42 8.96 -5.30
C ARG A 91 4.37 9.41 -4.27
N PHE A 92 3.42 10.21 -4.70
CA PHE A 92 2.24 10.52 -3.89
C PHE A 92 1.45 9.26 -3.57
N CYS A 93 1.20 8.37 -4.56
CA CYS A 93 0.51 7.10 -4.35
C CYS A 93 1.26 6.19 -3.36
N ASP A 94 2.58 6.08 -3.47
CA ASP A 94 3.41 5.31 -2.54
C ASP A 94 3.30 5.84 -1.10
N TYR A 95 3.28 7.16 -0.94
CA TYR A 95 3.10 7.76 0.39
C TYR A 95 1.70 7.48 0.96
N ILE A 96 0.65 7.57 0.16
CA ILE A 96 -0.71 7.21 0.56
C ILE A 96 -0.80 5.73 0.92
N ALA A 97 -0.14 4.85 0.16
CA ALA A 97 -0.06 3.44 0.46
C ALA A 97 0.57 3.17 1.84
N ALA A 98 1.68 3.83 2.14
CA ALA A 98 2.33 3.72 3.45
C ALA A 98 1.39 4.16 4.59
N LEU A 99 0.70 5.31 4.44
CA LEU A 99 -0.22 5.85 5.44
C LEU A 99 -1.41 4.92 5.68
N VAL A 100 -2.06 4.43 4.61
CA VAL A 100 -3.24 3.58 4.76
C VAL A 100 -2.90 2.21 5.33
N LEU A 101 -1.77 1.64 4.93
CA LEU A 101 -1.30 0.36 5.47
C LEU A 101 -0.87 0.50 6.94
N TYR A 102 -0.22 1.59 7.32
CA TYR A 102 0.13 1.84 8.73
C TYR A 102 -1.12 1.88 9.62
N GLU A 103 -2.16 2.61 9.21
CA GLU A 103 -3.37 2.76 10.03
C GLU A 103 -4.31 1.56 10.01
N ASN A 104 -4.38 0.84 8.89
CA ASN A 104 -5.38 -0.20 8.73
C ASN A 104 -4.79 -1.61 8.66
N GLY A 105 -3.54 -1.75 8.25
CA GLY A 105 -3.00 -3.01 7.74
C GLY A 105 -3.67 -3.42 6.44
N GLY A 106 -3.27 -4.56 5.90
CA GLY A 106 -3.84 -5.12 4.68
C GLY A 106 -2.87 -5.11 3.51
N ILE A 107 -3.40 -5.03 2.30
CA ILE A 107 -2.64 -5.06 1.06
C ILE A 107 -2.90 -3.77 0.29
N PHE A 108 -1.87 -3.18 -0.30
CA PHE A 108 -1.99 -2.14 -1.30
C PHE A 108 -1.56 -2.69 -2.66
N LEU A 109 -2.38 -2.45 -3.69
CA LEU A 109 -2.10 -2.82 -5.07
C LEU A 109 -2.21 -1.59 -5.96
N ASP A 110 -1.29 -1.46 -6.91
CA ASP A 110 -1.45 -0.49 -7.99
C ASP A 110 -2.66 -0.86 -8.86
N ALA A 111 -3.43 0.14 -9.25
CA ALA A 111 -4.70 -0.05 -9.95
C ALA A 111 -4.57 -0.74 -11.33
N ASP A 112 -3.39 -0.73 -11.91
CA ASP A 112 -3.05 -1.39 -13.17
C ASP A 112 -2.55 -2.84 -13.01
N THR A 113 -2.63 -3.38 -11.79
CA THR A 113 -2.25 -4.76 -11.51
C THR A 113 -3.34 -5.73 -11.99
N ILE A 114 -2.97 -6.71 -12.81
CA ILE A 114 -3.85 -7.82 -13.23
C ILE A 114 -3.71 -8.97 -12.25
N ILE A 115 -4.84 -9.47 -11.73
CA ILE A 115 -4.89 -10.67 -10.90
C ILE A 115 -5.37 -11.84 -11.76
N THR A 116 -4.56 -12.88 -11.84
CA THR A 116 -4.82 -14.06 -12.69
C THR A 116 -5.45 -15.21 -11.92
N GLU A 117 -5.25 -15.26 -10.58
CA GLU A 117 -5.78 -16.30 -9.69
C GLU A 117 -5.96 -15.77 -8.26
N LYS A 118 -6.62 -16.53 -7.40
CA LYS A 118 -6.72 -16.21 -5.97
C LYS A 118 -5.34 -16.20 -5.32
N PHE A 119 -5.14 -15.31 -4.37
CA PHE A 119 -3.91 -15.33 -3.56
C PHE A 119 -3.86 -16.63 -2.75
N LYS A 120 -2.76 -17.33 -2.85
CA LYS A 120 -2.42 -18.42 -1.93
C LYS A 120 -1.81 -17.77 -0.69
N ASP A 121 -2.63 -17.60 0.33
CA ASP A 121 -2.33 -16.81 1.51
C ASP A 121 -0.96 -17.12 2.14
N GLU A 122 -0.59 -18.40 2.23
CA GLU A 122 0.66 -18.81 2.86
C GLU A 122 1.90 -18.51 2.00
N GLU A 123 1.78 -18.60 0.67
CA GLU A 123 2.90 -18.41 -0.26
C GLU A 123 3.11 -16.95 -0.65
N VAL A 124 2.04 -16.16 -0.71
CA VAL A 124 2.08 -14.78 -1.22
C VAL A 124 2.14 -13.75 -0.10
N LEU A 125 1.51 -14.01 1.03
CA LEU A 125 1.27 -12.97 2.04
C LEU A 125 2.20 -13.09 3.25
N TYR A 126 2.93 -14.19 3.39
CA TYR A 126 3.86 -14.38 4.51
C TYR A 126 3.29 -13.80 5.81
N TYR A 127 2.17 -14.36 6.31
CA TYR A 127 1.42 -13.81 7.45
C TYR A 127 2.23 -13.57 8.72
N HIS A 128 3.31 -14.30 8.90
CA HIS A 128 4.24 -14.12 10.00
C HIS A 128 5.13 -12.87 9.87
N CYS A 129 5.20 -12.28 8.66
CA CYS A 129 5.98 -11.06 8.43
C CYS A 129 5.15 -9.82 8.69
N ASP A 130 5.73 -8.82 9.36
CA ASP A 130 5.11 -7.53 9.59
C ASP A 130 4.82 -6.80 8.27
N THR A 131 5.77 -6.85 7.36
CA THR A 131 5.66 -6.22 6.04
C THR A 131 6.19 -7.16 4.97
N VAL A 132 5.49 -7.21 3.82
CA VAL A 132 5.92 -7.91 2.62
C VAL A 132 5.97 -6.91 1.47
N LEU A 133 7.10 -6.85 0.81
CA LEU A 133 7.35 -6.03 -0.36
C LEU A 133 7.91 -6.94 -1.46
N TYR A 134 7.44 -6.74 -2.68
CA TYR A 134 7.99 -7.47 -3.81
C TYR A 134 9.10 -6.67 -4.48
N SER A 135 10.12 -7.38 -4.95
CA SER A 135 11.21 -6.79 -5.70
C SER A 135 11.29 -7.45 -7.08
N ASN A 136 11.45 -6.64 -8.11
CA ASN A 136 11.71 -7.11 -9.47
C ASN A 136 13.21 -7.32 -9.75
N SER A 137 14.07 -6.92 -8.83
CA SER A 137 15.52 -7.10 -8.87
C SER A 137 16.12 -7.01 -7.47
N LEU A 138 17.39 -7.39 -7.31
CA LEU A 138 18.11 -7.33 -6.03
C LEU A 138 18.14 -5.92 -5.39
N PHE A 139 17.85 -4.87 -6.18
CA PHE A 139 18.01 -3.48 -5.73
C PHE A 139 16.73 -2.64 -5.83
N ASN A 140 15.67 -3.12 -6.48
CA ASN A 140 14.47 -2.33 -6.74
C ASN A 140 13.25 -2.99 -6.12
N VAL A 141 12.74 -2.39 -5.05
CA VAL A 141 11.43 -2.72 -4.50
C VAL A 141 10.36 -2.16 -5.42
N CYS A 142 9.41 -3.01 -5.82
CA CYS A 142 8.24 -2.59 -6.57
C CYS A 142 7.13 -2.22 -5.58
N PRO A 143 6.75 -0.94 -5.46
CA PRO A 143 5.68 -0.53 -4.56
C PRO A 143 4.29 -0.92 -5.04
N GLY A 144 4.16 -1.46 -6.27
CA GLY A 144 2.89 -1.88 -6.85
C GLY A 144 2.17 -3.01 -6.12
N PHE A 145 2.88 -3.72 -5.23
CA PHE A 145 2.31 -4.65 -4.26
C PHE A 145 2.99 -4.48 -2.92
N MET A 146 2.24 -4.09 -1.91
CA MET A 146 2.70 -4.01 -0.52
C MET A 146 1.68 -4.64 0.42
N LYS A 147 2.14 -5.48 1.35
CA LYS A 147 1.33 -5.97 2.47
C LYS A 147 1.97 -5.49 3.76
N ALA A 148 1.18 -5.00 4.69
CA ALA A 148 1.67 -4.70 6.03
C ALA A 148 0.61 -4.98 7.10
N ASN A 149 1.09 -5.24 8.32
CA ASN A 149 0.25 -5.25 9.50
C ASN A 149 -0.04 -3.81 9.94
N LYS A 150 -1.17 -3.62 10.63
CA LYS A 150 -1.48 -2.32 11.23
C LYS A 150 -0.41 -1.96 12.24
N GLY A 151 0.10 -0.72 12.18
CA GLY A 151 1.16 -0.24 13.04
C GLY A 151 2.55 -0.75 12.68
N SER A 152 2.74 -1.23 11.43
CA SER A 152 4.03 -1.70 10.94
C SER A 152 5.14 -0.69 11.15
N LEU A 153 6.23 -1.11 11.77
CA LEU A 153 7.41 -0.28 11.99
C LEU A 153 8.07 0.13 10.67
N PHE A 154 8.02 -0.74 9.67
CA PHE A 154 8.53 -0.40 8.34
C PHE A 154 7.72 0.73 7.70
N MET A 155 6.38 0.67 7.77
CA MET A 155 5.51 1.72 7.24
C MET A 155 5.68 3.03 8.01
N GLU A 156 5.87 2.99 9.32
CA GLU A 156 6.16 4.16 10.14
C GLU A 156 7.46 4.86 9.70
N GLU A 157 8.54 4.10 9.52
CA GLU A 157 9.81 4.63 9.04
C GLU A 157 9.71 5.19 7.62
N LEU A 158 8.96 4.52 6.74
CA LEU A 158 8.71 4.99 5.39
C LEU A 158 7.97 6.34 5.40
N ILE A 159 6.92 6.47 6.21
CA ILE A 159 6.17 7.73 6.41
C ILE A 159 7.09 8.82 6.94
N ARG A 160 7.93 8.49 7.92
CA ARG A 160 8.90 9.44 8.49
C ARG A 160 9.83 9.97 7.40
N ARG A 161 10.37 9.10 6.55
CA ARG A 161 11.25 9.51 5.43
C ARG A 161 10.55 10.42 4.45
N TYR A 162 9.33 10.11 4.05
CA TYR A 162 8.55 11.01 3.18
C TYR A 162 8.36 12.39 3.80
N ARG A 163 8.15 12.49 5.12
CA ARG A 163 7.98 13.77 5.81
C ARG A 163 9.25 14.61 5.85
N PHE A 164 10.40 13.96 6.01
CA PHE A 164 11.70 14.64 6.18
C PHE A 164 12.51 14.78 4.88
N ASP A 165 12.06 14.17 3.79
CA ASP A 165 12.75 14.27 2.51
C ASP A 165 12.56 15.67 1.90
N THR A 166 13.38 16.63 2.39
CA THR A 166 13.39 18.01 1.92
C THR A 166 14.26 18.22 0.67
N HIS A 167 14.92 17.16 0.18
CA HIS A 167 15.95 17.23 -0.86
C HIS A 167 15.50 16.74 -2.23
N LEU A 168 14.21 16.73 -2.51
CA LEU A 168 13.74 16.48 -3.87
C LEU A 168 13.79 17.79 -4.66
N PRO A 169 14.46 17.82 -5.83
CA PRO A 169 14.39 18.96 -6.71
C PRO A 169 12.93 19.22 -7.08
N MET A 170 12.56 20.51 -7.02
CA MET A 170 11.29 21.00 -7.53
C MET A 170 11.21 20.79 -9.02
#